data_e1dc3b6733e6210ee6ddf3162b796b9b
#
_entry.id   e1dc3b6733e6210ee6ddf3162b796b9b
#
_cell.length_a   1.000
_cell.length_b   1.000
_cell.length_c   1.000
_cell.angle_alpha   90.00
_cell.angle_beta   90.00
_cell.angle_gamma   90.00
#
_symmetry.space_group_name_H-M   'P 1'
#
loop_
_entity.id
_entity.type
_entity.pdbx_description
1 polymer ?
#
loop_
_entity_poly.entity_id
_entity_poly.type
_entity_poly.pdbx_seq_one_letter_code
_entity_poly.pdbx_strand_id
1 'polypeptide(L)'
;MNILSDIQNLNCKNYFFTTTDYGYTKLPLKSTLRLLSSHKKLDLFDEFENVDYSFGVNFELLKDFFISKNPQIINQKDLICNNLPNEYLKSSNKNIREIIELISGEKFNDMGQIFLNLSFKK
;
A
#
# COMPACT_ATOMS: atom_id res chain seq x y z
N MET A 1 3.20 20.57 10.73
CA MET A 1 2.79 20.46 9.30
C MET A 1 1.90 19.23 9.19
N ASN A 2 0.65 19.34 8.72
CA ASN A 2 -0.27 18.22 8.58
C ASN A 2 -0.53 18.02 7.08
N ILE A 3 0.30 17.19 6.45
CA ILE A 3 0.28 16.93 5.02
C ILE A 3 -1.08 16.47 4.50
N LEU A 4 -1.85 15.71 5.29
CA LEU A 4 -3.18 15.25 4.89
C LEU A 4 -4.17 16.42 4.79
N SER A 5 -4.11 17.36 5.74
CA SER A 5 -4.93 18.58 5.68
C SER A 5 -4.53 19.47 4.51
N ASP A 6 -3.24 19.56 4.21
CA ASP A 6 -2.76 20.33 3.05
C ASP A 6 -3.27 19.73 1.74
N ILE A 7 -3.26 18.40 1.60
CA ILE A 7 -3.82 17.69 0.44
C ILE A 7 -5.33 17.90 0.34
N GLN A 8 -6.05 17.82 1.47
CA GLN A 8 -7.50 18.02 1.50
C GLN A 8 -7.89 19.43 1.04
N ASN A 9 -7.08 20.44 1.40
CA ASN A 9 -7.31 21.86 1.15
C ASN A 9 -6.61 22.40 -0.11
N LEU A 10 -6.04 21.51 -0.95
CA LEU A 10 -5.40 21.93 -2.19
C LEU A 10 -6.35 22.79 -3.06
N ASN A 11 -5.90 24.01 -3.35
CA ASN A 11 -6.63 24.96 -4.21
C ASN A 11 -6.27 24.77 -5.69
N CYS A 12 -6.41 23.52 -6.17
CA CYS A 12 -6.26 23.19 -7.58
C CYS A 12 -7.62 22.85 -8.19
N LYS A 13 -7.84 23.25 -9.45
CA LYS A 13 -9.10 22.96 -10.16
C LYS A 13 -9.27 21.45 -10.43
N ASN A 14 -8.19 20.81 -10.84
CA ASN A 14 -8.16 19.38 -11.13
C ASN A 14 -6.87 18.79 -10.55
N TYR A 15 -6.98 17.70 -9.81
CA TYR A 15 -5.83 16.89 -9.39
C TYR A 15 -6.25 15.44 -9.18
N PHE A 16 -5.29 14.56 -9.31
CA PHE A 16 -5.41 13.16 -8.95
C PHE A 16 -4.48 12.89 -7.77
N PHE A 17 -5.03 12.33 -6.71
CA PHE A 17 -4.27 11.87 -5.57
C PHE A 17 -4.24 10.36 -5.54
N THR A 18 -3.08 9.80 -5.28
CA THR A 18 -2.92 8.37 -5.05
C THR A 18 -1.84 8.14 -4.01
N THR A 19 -2.07 7.17 -3.15
CA THR A 19 -1.06 6.66 -2.22
C THR A 19 -1.16 5.14 -2.15
N THR A 20 -0.03 4.48 -2.11
CA THR A 20 0.06 3.03 -1.98
C THR A 20 0.99 2.70 -0.84
N ASP A 21 0.52 1.90 0.09
CA ASP A 21 1.32 1.46 1.21
C ASP A 21 0.78 0.11 1.74
N TYR A 22 1.50 -0.44 2.61
CA TYR A 22 1.23 -1.59 3.45
C TYR A 22 0.13 -1.26 4.44
N GLY A 23 -0.96 -1.98 4.42
CA GLY A 23 -2.05 -1.58 5.26
C GLY A 23 -3.22 -2.53 5.37
N TYR A 24 -4.30 -2.03 5.98
CA TYR A 24 -5.51 -2.78 6.22
C TYR A 24 -6.74 -1.87 6.13
N THR A 25 -7.87 -2.48 5.80
CA THR A 25 -9.19 -1.84 5.84
C THR A 25 -10.01 -2.29 7.04
N LYS A 26 -9.68 -3.44 7.63
CA LYS A 26 -10.31 -3.96 8.85
C LYS A 26 -9.24 -4.04 9.93
N LEU A 27 -9.60 -3.65 11.15
CA LEU A 27 -8.67 -3.68 12.28
C LEU A 27 -8.07 -5.10 12.43
N PRO A 28 -6.75 -5.25 12.33
CA PRO A 28 -6.14 -6.55 12.45
C PRO A 28 -6.19 -7.05 13.90
N LEU A 29 -6.32 -8.36 14.06
CA LEU A 29 -6.34 -9.00 15.38
C LEU A 29 -4.97 -8.95 16.10
N LYS A 30 -3.90 -8.68 15.34
CA LYS A 30 -2.53 -8.61 15.85
C LYS A 30 -1.92 -7.26 15.51
N SER A 31 -0.93 -6.84 16.30
CA SER A 31 -0.16 -5.64 16.00
C SER A 31 0.42 -5.69 14.58
N THR A 32 0.34 -4.57 13.87
CA THR A 32 0.97 -4.39 12.56
C THR A 32 2.40 -3.88 12.66
N LEU A 33 2.89 -3.63 13.87
CA LEU A 33 4.27 -3.22 14.11
C LEU A 33 5.24 -4.29 13.61
N ARG A 34 6.19 -3.87 12.81
CA ARG A 34 7.31 -4.69 12.35
C ARG A 34 8.61 -3.99 12.73
N LEU A 35 9.49 -4.76 13.29
CA LEU A 35 10.84 -4.34 13.65
C LEU A 35 11.79 -5.11 12.75
N LEU A 36 12.64 -4.40 12.04
CA LEU A 36 13.62 -4.98 11.13
C LEU A 36 15.00 -4.39 11.43
N SER A 37 16.01 -5.23 11.53
CA SER A 37 17.40 -4.81 11.51
C SER A 37 18.17 -5.67 10.51
N SER A 38 18.89 -5.03 9.58
CA SER A 38 19.63 -5.73 8.52
C SER A 38 18.78 -6.76 7.77
N HIS A 39 17.53 -6.39 7.44
CA HIS A 39 16.52 -7.23 6.77
C HIS A 39 16.04 -8.47 7.57
N LYS A 40 16.38 -8.57 8.83
CA LYS A 40 15.89 -9.61 9.72
C LYS A 40 14.78 -9.07 10.60
N LYS A 41 13.72 -9.85 10.76
CA LYS A 41 12.64 -9.55 11.70
C LYS A 41 13.15 -9.72 13.12
N LEU A 42 12.87 -8.74 13.96
CA LEU A 42 13.24 -8.72 15.38
C LEU A 42 12.01 -8.94 16.25
N ASP A 43 12.22 -9.43 17.46
CA ASP A 43 11.20 -9.44 18.50
C ASP A 43 11.25 -8.14 19.31
N LEU A 44 10.13 -7.77 19.96
CA LEU A 44 10.02 -6.54 20.76
C LEU A 44 10.99 -6.48 21.94
N PHE A 45 11.54 -7.61 22.35
CA PHE A 45 12.43 -7.75 23.51
C PHE A 45 13.91 -7.93 23.14
N ASP A 46 14.24 -7.92 21.84
CA ASP A 46 15.63 -7.99 21.42
C ASP A 46 16.35 -6.66 21.69
N GLU A 47 17.65 -6.67 21.99
CA GLU A 47 18.47 -5.47 22.09
C GLU A 47 18.78 -4.92 20.70
N PHE A 48 18.56 -3.61 20.49
CA PHE A 48 18.54 -3.04 19.14
C PHE A 48 19.57 -1.94 18.93
N GLU A 49 20.35 -2.10 17.89
CA GLU A 49 20.99 -0.98 17.20
C GLU A 49 20.46 -0.91 15.76
N ASN A 50 20.12 0.28 15.28
CA ASN A 50 19.66 0.55 13.91
C ASN A 50 18.40 -0.25 13.46
N VAL A 51 17.28 0.02 14.11
CA VAL A 51 16.00 -0.64 13.82
C VAL A 51 15.12 0.19 12.91
N ASP A 52 14.64 -0.42 11.85
CA ASP A 52 13.53 0.11 11.05
C ASP A 52 12.20 -0.27 11.67
N TYR A 53 11.37 0.74 11.91
CA TYR A 53 10.00 0.57 12.41
C TYR A 53 9.03 0.76 11.28
N SER A 54 8.15 -0.20 11.06
CA SER A 54 7.04 -0.04 10.12
C SER A 54 5.72 -0.45 10.75
N PHE A 55 4.65 0.25 10.36
CA PHE A 55 3.28 -0.02 10.78
C PHE A 55 2.40 -0.12 9.54
N GLY A 56 1.40 -0.99 9.60
CA GLY A 56 0.37 -0.98 8.57
C GLY A 56 -0.51 0.27 8.66
N VAL A 57 -0.74 0.91 7.53
CA VAL A 57 -1.63 2.07 7.42
C VAL A 57 -3.09 1.63 7.56
N ASN A 58 -3.84 2.34 8.38
CA ASN A 58 -5.29 2.16 8.45
C ASN A 58 -5.96 2.91 7.28
N PHE A 59 -6.25 2.19 6.20
CA PHE A 59 -6.83 2.78 4.99
C PHE A 59 -8.31 3.18 5.16
N GLU A 60 -9.07 2.56 6.08
CA GLU A 60 -10.43 3.04 6.39
C GLU A 60 -10.38 4.42 7.06
N LEU A 61 -9.49 4.63 8.02
CA LEU A 61 -9.34 5.93 8.66
C LEU A 61 -8.87 6.99 7.64
N LEU A 62 -7.96 6.62 6.73
CA LEU A 62 -7.51 7.50 5.68
C LEU A 62 -8.64 7.83 4.68
N LYS A 63 -9.47 6.86 4.35
CA LYS A 63 -10.66 7.02 3.51
C LYS A 63 -11.67 7.96 4.17
N ASP A 64 -11.95 7.78 5.45
CA ASP A 64 -12.86 8.63 6.21
C ASP A 64 -12.37 10.08 6.24
N PHE A 65 -11.07 10.29 6.39
CA PHE A 65 -10.47 11.62 6.34
C PHE A 65 -10.74 12.32 4.99
N PHE A 66 -10.70 11.57 3.88
CA PHE A 66 -10.95 12.10 2.54
C PHE A 66 -12.37 11.84 2.03
N ILE A 67 -13.35 11.55 2.89
CA ILE A 67 -14.71 11.11 2.50
C ILE A 67 -15.39 12.08 1.51
N SER A 68 -15.15 13.39 1.66
CA SER A 68 -15.70 14.43 0.78
C SER A 68 -15.14 14.38 -0.65
N LYS A 69 -14.06 13.63 -0.89
CA LYS A 69 -13.42 13.45 -2.21
C LYS A 69 -13.83 12.13 -2.86
N ASN A 70 -14.70 11.34 -2.23
CA ASN A 70 -15.13 10.02 -2.68
C ASN A 70 -13.95 9.08 -3.01
N PRO A 71 -13.05 8.81 -2.05
CA PRO A 71 -11.86 8.01 -2.28
C PRO A 71 -12.21 6.53 -2.50
N GLN A 72 -11.42 5.87 -3.33
CA GLN A 72 -11.49 4.44 -3.57
C GLN A 72 -10.27 3.74 -2.98
N ILE A 73 -10.48 2.58 -2.39
CA ILE A 73 -9.42 1.70 -1.91
C ILE A 73 -9.45 0.44 -2.76
N ILE A 74 -8.33 0.10 -3.34
CA ILE A 74 -8.13 -1.17 -4.05
C ILE A 74 -6.82 -1.81 -3.61
N ASN A 75 -6.71 -3.13 -3.71
CA ASN A 75 -5.44 -3.80 -3.46
C ASN A 75 -4.49 -3.60 -4.66
N GLN A 76 -3.19 -3.78 -4.43
CA GLN A 76 -2.19 -3.58 -5.47
C GLN A 76 -2.35 -4.56 -6.64
N LYS A 77 -2.80 -5.78 -6.38
CA LYS A 77 -3.10 -6.75 -7.42
C LYS A 77 -4.12 -6.21 -8.40
N ASP A 78 -5.27 -5.73 -7.90
CA ASP A 78 -6.34 -5.21 -8.75
C ASP A 78 -5.90 -3.94 -9.48
N LEU A 79 -5.13 -3.07 -8.79
CA LEU A 79 -4.55 -1.89 -9.42
C LEU A 79 -3.69 -2.27 -10.64
N ILE A 80 -2.83 -3.26 -10.50
CA ILE A 80 -1.93 -3.72 -11.56
C ILE A 80 -2.72 -4.44 -12.65
N CYS A 81 -3.58 -5.40 -12.30
CA CYS A 81 -4.35 -6.16 -13.28
C CYS A 81 -5.28 -5.29 -14.12
N ASN A 82 -5.82 -4.21 -13.53
CA ASN A 82 -6.74 -3.31 -14.24
C ASN A 82 -6.02 -2.28 -15.13
N ASN A 83 -4.74 -1.98 -14.87
CA ASN A 83 -4.02 -0.91 -15.55
C ASN A 83 -2.83 -1.38 -16.38
N LEU A 84 -2.31 -2.58 -16.15
CA LEU A 84 -1.19 -3.09 -16.94
C LEU A 84 -1.68 -3.65 -18.28
N PRO A 85 -1.02 -3.31 -19.41
CA PRO A 85 -1.35 -3.90 -20.70
C PRO A 85 -1.28 -5.43 -20.70
N ASN A 86 -2.21 -6.07 -21.39
CA ASN A 86 -2.31 -7.54 -21.42
C ASN A 86 -1.04 -8.24 -21.94
N GLU A 87 -0.25 -7.57 -22.76
CA GLU A 87 1.04 -8.08 -23.25
C GLU A 87 2.05 -8.36 -22.14
N TYR A 88 2.04 -7.53 -21.08
CA TYR A 88 2.87 -7.75 -19.90
C TYR A 88 2.28 -8.85 -19.01
N LEU A 89 0.96 -8.82 -18.76
CA LEU A 89 0.28 -9.83 -17.93
C LEU A 89 0.42 -11.24 -18.50
N LYS A 90 0.50 -11.38 -19.82
CA LYS A 90 0.63 -12.65 -20.54
C LYS A 90 2.04 -12.87 -21.10
N SER A 91 3.02 -12.14 -20.64
CA SER A 91 4.40 -12.23 -21.15
C SER A 91 4.97 -13.64 -21.01
N SER A 92 5.61 -14.12 -22.06
CA SER A 92 6.40 -15.38 -22.02
C SER A 92 7.78 -15.18 -21.36
N ASN A 93 8.22 -13.93 -21.17
CA ASN A 93 9.48 -13.63 -20.51
C ASN A 93 9.40 -13.98 -19.02
N LYS A 94 10.29 -14.87 -18.58
CA LYS A 94 10.34 -15.38 -17.21
C LYS A 94 10.51 -14.25 -16.18
N ASN A 95 11.42 -13.31 -16.43
CA ASN A 95 11.69 -12.23 -15.49
C ASN A 95 10.48 -11.29 -15.32
N ILE A 96 9.77 -10.99 -16.43
CA ILE A 96 8.54 -10.18 -16.37
C ILE A 96 7.48 -10.91 -15.57
N ARG A 97 7.27 -12.21 -15.77
CA ARG A 97 6.30 -13.00 -15.00
C ARG A 97 6.63 -13.04 -13.53
N GLU A 98 7.89 -13.25 -13.17
CA GLU A 98 8.33 -13.27 -11.76
C GLU A 98 8.10 -11.90 -11.08
N ILE A 99 8.37 -10.80 -11.76
CA ILE A 99 8.10 -9.44 -11.26
C ILE A 99 6.59 -9.26 -11.07
N ILE A 100 5.77 -9.60 -12.07
CA ILE A 100 4.32 -9.46 -11.98
C ILE A 100 3.77 -10.34 -10.85
N GLU A 101 4.22 -11.59 -10.72
CA GLU A 101 3.81 -12.46 -9.63
C GLU A 101 4.16 -11.88 -8.26
N LEU A 102 5.35 -11.30 -8.11
CA LEU A 102 5.78 -10.66 -6.86
C LEU A 102 4.86 -9.47 -6.48
N ILE A 103 4.58 -8.58 -7.43
CA ILE A 103 3.85 -7.33 -7.16
C ILE A 103 2.33 -7.49 -7.18
N SER A 104 1.79 -8.56 -7.81
CA SER A 104 0.36 -8.85 -7.92
C SER A 104 -0.04 -10.20 -7.30
N GLY A 105 0.90 -10.92 -6.68
CA GLY A 105 0.68 -12.25 -6.14
C GLY A 105 -0.38 -12.32 -5.05
N GLU A 106 -0.95 -13.53 -4.86
CA GLU A 106 -2.04 -13.79 -3.89
C GLU A 106 -1.55 -14.47 -2.61
N LYS A 107 -0.30 -14.91 -2.57
CA LYS A 107 0.23 -15.57 -1.39
C LYS A 107 0.30 -14.62 -0.21
N PHE A 108 0.10 -15.15 0.97
CA PHE A 108 0.29 -14.41 2.21
C PHE A 108 1.72 -13.86 2.26
N ASN A 109 1.89 -12.55 2.29
CA ASN A 109 3.11 -11.75 2.18
C ASN A 109 3.48 -11.28 0.76
N ASP A 110 2.74 -11.65 -0.28
CA ASP A 110 2.95 -11.03 -1.60
C ASP A 110 2.46 -9.58 -1.59
N MET A 111 3.14 -8.71 -2.31
CA MET A 111 2.85 -7.27 -2.34
C MET A 111 1.42 -6.99 -2.84
N GLY A 112 0.90 -7.83 -3.73
CA GLY A 112 -0.45 -7.70 -4.28
C GLY A 112 -1.56 -7.75 -3.23
N GLN A 113 -1.33 -8.47 -2.12
CA GLN A 113 -2.33 -8.66 -1.07
C GLN A 113 -2.18 -7.70 0.12
N ILE A 114 -0.94 -7.31 0.41
CA ILE A 114 -0.63 -6.54 1.61
C ILE A 114 -0.50 -5.04 1.36
N PHE A 115 -0.32 -4.66 0.09
CA PHE A 115 -0.33 -3.25 -0.31
C PHE A 115 -1.72 -2.82 -0.77
N LEU A 116 -2.18 -1.72 -0.23
CA LEU A 116 -3.43 -1.07 -0.59
C LEU A 116 -3.14 0.27 -1.26
N ASN A 117 -3.98 0.59 -2.22
CA ASN A 117 -3.97 1.90 -2.87
C ASN A 117 -5.24 2.65 -2.51
N LEU A 118 -5.09 3.90 -2.08
CA LEU A 118 -6.19 4.84 -1.97
C LEU A 118 -6.01 5.92 -3.01
N SER A 119 -7.05 6.19 -3.78
CA SER A 119 -7.03 7.22 -4.81
C SER A 119 -8.35 7.96 -4.90
N PHE A 120 -8.27 9.23 -5.33
CA PHE A 120 -9.42 10.05 -5.68
C PHE A 120 -9.02 11.11 -6.70
N LYS A 121 -10.05 11.64 -7.39
CA LYS A 121 -9.90 12.73 -8.35
C LYS A 121 -10.81 13.89 -7.94
N LYS A 122 -10.29 15.10 -8.07
CA LYS A 122 -11.07 16.33 -7.95
C LYS A 122 -11.28 16.93 -9.33
#